data_82b0680c04b3840949add0a79b2e1186
#
_entry.id   82b0680c04b3840949add0a79b2e1186
#
_cell.length_a   1.000
_cell.length_b   1.000
_cell.length_c   1.000
_cell.angle_alpha   90.00
_cell.angle_beta   90.00
_cell.angle_gamma   90.00
#
_symmetry.space_group_name_H-M   'P 1'
#
loop_
_entity.id
_entity.type
_entity.pdbx_description
1 polymer ?
#
loop_
_entity_poly.entity_id
_entity_poly.type
_entity_poly.pdbx_seq_one_letter_code
_entity_poly.pdbx_strand_id
1 'polypeptide(L)'
;GEGAVYDIEEFVDSVAKIYHTPPPALKQDKLAFMAATADAQLLNYVAWPQATLHGGRGGKVIGFMMPKVSGKEPIHMIYSPAHRRQSYPHCAWDFLLYVARNIASSFATVHEHGHVVGDVNQNSFMVGRDSKVVLIDSDSFQINANGTLHLCEVGVSHFTPPELQTLSSFVGFERTENHDNFGLALLIFHVLFGGRHPYSGVPLISDAGNALETDIAHFRYAYASDNQRRGLKPPPRSIPLSMLPGDVEAMFQQAFTESGVATGRPTAKAWVAALDLLRQQLKKCTVSAMHVYPAHLTDCPWCALDNQGVIYFIDLGEEVITTSGDFVLAKVWAMVMASVAPPALQLPLPDHFQPTGRPLPLGLLRREYIILIEIALSALSLLLCGLQAEPRYIILVPVLSAIWIIGSLTSKAYKAEIQQRREAFNRAKMDYDHLVS
;
A
#
# COMPACT_ATOMS: atom_id res chain seq x y z
N GLY A 1 -13.24 6.70 9.22
CA GLY A 1 -13.37 5.40 9.86
C GLY A 1 -14.74 5.20 10.50
N GLU A 2 -15.04 3.98 10.93
CA GLU A 2 -16.35 3.64 11.54
C GLU A 2 -16.55 4.21 12.94
N GLY A 3 -15.47 4.66 13.61
CA GLY A 3 -15.49 5.16 14.98
C GLY A 3 -14.26 6.00 15.32
N ALA A 4 -14.23 6.51 16.54
CA ALA A 4 -13.11 7.25 17.11
C ALA A 4 -12.53 6.53 18.33
N VAL A 5 -11.23 6.73 18.58
CA VAL A 5 -10.51 6.13 19.70
C VAL A 5 -10.28 7.20 20.77
N TYR A 6 -10.58 6.85 22.03
CA TYR A 6 -10.48 7.73 23.20
C TYR A 6 -9.63 7.10 24.29
N ASP A 7 -8.86 7.91 24.98
CA ASP A 7 -8.19 7.51 26.21
C ASP A 7 -9.22 7.28 27.32
N ILE A 8 -8.93 6.36 28.25
CA ILE A 8 -9.76 6.04 29.41
C ILE A 8 -8.96 6.43 30.65
N GLU A 9 -9.46 7.40 31.43
CA GLU A 9 -8.73 7.95 32.60
C GLU A 9 -8.38 6.89 33.63
N GLU A 10 -9.31 5.94 33.89
CA GLU A 10 -9.13 4.86 34.87
C GLU A 10 -8.27 3.69 34.36
N PHE A 11 -8.03 3.60 33.06
CA PHE A 11 -7.31 2.48 32.41
C PHE A 11 -6.26 3.01 31.45
N VAL A 12 -5.15 3.53 31.98
CA VAL A 12 -4.08 4.22 31.22
C VAL A 12 -3.44 3.37 30.11
N ASP A 13 -3.49 2.03 30.24
CA ASP A 13 -2.96 1.07 29.26
C ASP A 13 -4.02 0.58 28.26
N SER A 14 -5.21 1.17 28.29
CA SER A 14 -6.33 0.82 27.43
C SER A 14 -6.93 2.05 26.77
N VAL A 15 -7.60 1.83 25.64
CA VAL A 15 -8.37 2.84 24.92
C VAL A 15 -9.76 2.31 24.56
N ALA A 16 -10.70 3.22 24.38
CA ALA A 16 -12.06 2.93 23.93
C ALA A 16 -12.22 3.30 22.46
N LYS A 17 -12.54 2.33 21.58
CA LYS A 17 -13.04 2.61 20.24
C LYS A 17 -14.56 2.73 20.29
N ILE A 18 -15.08 3.92 20.01
CA ILE A 18 -16.51 4.21 19.99
C ILE A 18 -16.97 4.39 18.57
N TYR A 19 -17.96 3.62 18.12
CA TYR A 19 -18.53 3.74 16.79
C TYR A 19 -19.39 5.00 16.65
N HIS A 20 -19.35 5.65 15.48
CA HIS A 20 -20.18 6.83 15.19
C HIS A 20 -21.68 6.48 15.20
N THR A 21 -22.00 5.24 14.82
CA THR A 21 -23.35 4.66 14.94
C THR A 21 -23.23 3.27 15.56
N PRO A 22 -24.13 2.87 16.46
CA PRO A 22 -24.10 1.53 17.05
C PRO A 22 -24.04 0.45 15.95
N PRO A 23 -23.11 -0.50 16.05
CA PRO A 23 -22.95 -1.53 15.02
C PRO A 23 -24.18 -2.45 14.95
N PRO A 24 -24.40 -3.13 13.80
CA PRO A 24 -25.45 -4.14 13.66
C PRO A 24 -25.30 -5.27 14.68
N ALA A 25 -26.40 -5.97 15.00
CA ALA A 25 -26.42 -7.04 16.01
C ALA A 25 -25.32 -8.08 15.76
N LEU A 26 -25.14 -8.52 14.53
CA LEU A 26 -24.09 -9.48 14.15
C LEU A 26 -22.67 -8.99 14.53
N LYS A 27 -22.37 -7.70 14.36
CA LYS A 27 -21.08 -7.12 14.76
C LYS A 27 -21.00 -6.95 16.30
N GLN A 28 -22.12 -6.72 16.98
CA GLN A 28 -22.15 -6.70 18.44
C GLN A 28 -21.82 -8.09 19.02
N ASP A 29 -22.40 -9.16 18.44
CA ASP A 29 -22.13 -10.56 18.83
C ASP A 29 -20.67 -10.92 18.59
N LYS A 30 -20.10 -10.52 17.43
CA LYS A 30 -18.67 -10.67 17.14
C LYS A 30 -17.80 -10.02 18.21
N LEU A 31 -18.06 -8.76 18.56
CA LEU A 31 -17.28 -8.02 19.57
C LEU A 31 -17.40 -8.63 20.96
N ALA A 32 -18.59 -9.10 21.34
CA ALA A 32 -18.81 -9.79 22.61
C ALA A 32 -18.02 -11.11 22.67
N PHE A 33 -18.03 -11.90 21.59
CA PHE A 33 -17.23 -13.11 21.49
C PHE A 33 -15.73 -12.80 21.59
N MET A 34 -15.23 -11.82 20.80
CA MET A 34 -13.83 -11.42 20.85
C MET A 34 -13.39 -11.00 22.25
N ALA A 35 -14.20 -10.20 22.95
CA ALA A 35 -13.91 -9.78 24.32
C ALA A 35 -13.90 -10.94 25.31
N ALA A 36 -14.80 -11.92 25.14
CA ALA A 36 -14.87 -13.10 26.00
C ALA A 36 -13.73 -14.09 25.78
N THR A 37 -13.09 -14.08 24.60
CA THR A 37 -12.01 -14.99 24.21
C THR A 37 -10.63 -14.33 24.20
N ALA A 38 -10.52 -13.10 24.68
CA ALA A 38 -9.26 -12.39 24.81
C ALA A 38 -8.31 -13.16 25.75
N ASP A 39 -7.10 -13.45 25.28
CA ASP A 39 -6.04 -14.06 26.07
C ASP A 39 -4.70 -13.33 25.93
N ALA A 40 -3.74 -13.71 26.75
CA ALA A 40 -2.42 -13.07 26.77
C ALA A 40 -1.65 -13.20 25.44
N GLN A 41 -1.87 -14.28 24.67
CA GLN A 41 -1.20 -14.53 23.42
C GLN A 41 -1.74 -13.57 22.34
N LEU A 42 -3.05 -13.44 22.20
CA LEU A 42 -3.69 -12.47 21.31
C LEU A 42 -3.31 -11.03 21.67
N LEU A 43 -3.40 -10.67 22.96
CA LEU A 43 -3.12 -9.32 23.45
C LEU A 43 -1.65 -8.89 23.28
N ASN A 44 -0.72 -9.85 23.16
CA ASN A 44 0.68 -9.56 22.91
C ASN A 44 0.93 -9.07 21.45
N TYR A 45 0.10 -9.48 20.51
CA TYR A 45 0.29 -9.18 19.08
C TYR A 45 -0.81 -8.32 18.46
N VAL A 46 -1.96 -8.21 19.12
CA VAL A 46 -3.15 -7.58 18.52
C VAL A 46 -3.80 -6.63 19.53
N ALA A 47 -4.21 -5.46 19.08
CA ALA A 47 -5.12 -4.58 19.82
C ALA A 47 -6.53 -5.21 19.82
N TRP A 48 -6.65 -6.30 20.59
CA TRP A 48 -7.83 -7.16 20.63
C TRP A 48 -8.87 -6.60 21.60
N PRO A 49 -10.18 -6.67 21.29
CA PRO A 49 -11.25 -6.29 22.23
C PRO A 49 -11.12 -7.04 23.56
N GLN A 50 -11.12 -6.29 24.67
CA GLN A 50 -11.06 -6.83 26.04
C GLN A 50 -12.39 -6.73 26.78
N ALA A 51 -13.21 -5.76 26.38
CA ALA A 51 -14.56 -5.56 26.90
C ALA A 51 -15.42 -4.81 25.89
N THR A 52 -16.71 -5.09 25.87
CA THR A 52 -17.68 -4.30 25.10
C THR A 52 -18.16 -3.09 25.90
N LEU A 53 -18.38 -1.97 25.22
CA LEU A 53 -18.89 -0.74 25.81
C LEU A 53 -20.34 -0.53 25.37
N HIS A 54 -21.20 -0.14 26.32
CA HIS A 54 -22.65 -0.05 26.12
C HIS A 54 -23.17 1.37 26.33
N GLY A 55 -24.19 1.75 25.58
CA GLY A 55 -24.87 3.03 25.68
C GLY A 55 -25.81 3.12 26.88
N GLY A 56 -25.33 2.77 28.07
CA GLY A 56 -26.08 2.67 29.31
C GLY A 56 -26.31 1.22 29.75
N ARG A 57 -26.88 1.05 30.96
CA ARG A 57 -27.09 -0.28 31.58
C ARG A 57 -28.07 -1.13 30.75
N GLY A 58 -27.59 -2.23 30.18
CA GLY A 58 -28.36 -3.09 29.28
C GLY A 58 -28.60 -2.52 27.86
N GLY A 59 -27.92 -1.42 27.52
CA GLY A 59 -27.98 -0.81 26.19
C GLY A 59 -27.23 -1.60 25.12
N LYS A 60 -27.37 -1.17 23.85
CA LYS A 60 -26.64 -1.74 22.71
C LYS A 60 -25.13 -1.49 22.86
N VAL A 61 -24.32 -2.38 22.31
CA VAL A 61 -22.88 -2.16 22.18
C VAL A 61 -22.66 -0.93 21.28
N ILE A 62 -21.90 0.03 21.77
CA ILE A 62 -21.51 1.25 21.06
C ILE A 62 -20.02 1.29 20.75
N GLY A 63 -19.24 0.36 21.31
CA GLY A 63 -17.79 0.30 21.16
C GLY A 63 -17.18 -0.84 21.95
N PHE A 64 -15.87 -0.79 22.07
CA PHE A 64 -15.10 -1.77 22.86
C PHE A 64 -13.82 -1.15 23.42
N MET A 65 -13.30 -1.76 24.46
CA MET A 65 -12.02 -1.44 25.07
C MET A 65 -10.95 -2.37 24.51
N MET A 66 -9.77 -1.84 24.23
CA MET A 66 -8.61 -2.58 23.70
C MET A 66 -7.30 -2.02 24.27
N PRO A 67 -6.17 -2.77 24.20
CA PRO A 67 -4.87 -2.26 24.61
C PRO A 67 -4.48 -0.96 23.88
N LYS A 68 -3.92 -0.02 24.62
CA LYS A 68 -3.37 1.21 24.07
C LYS A 68 -2.06 0.92 23.35
N VAL A 69 -2.00 1.24 22.06
CA VAL A 69 -0.77 1.12 21.26
C VAL A 69 -0.05 2.46 21.28
N SER A 70 1.04 2.55 22.06
CA SER A 70 1.83 3.77 22.20
C SER A 70 3.31 3.52 21.86
N GLY A 71 4.02 4.58 21.45
CA GLY A 71 5.45 4.51 21.13
C GLY A 71 5.80 3.62 19.92
N LYS A 72 4.85 3.41 19.04
CA LYS A 72 5.00 2.62 17.81
C LYS A 72 4.66 3.46 16.60
N GLU A 73 5.33 3.16 15.48
CA GLU A 73 5.12 3.81 14.19
C GLU A 73 4.43 2.85 13.20
N PRO A 74 3.65 3.36 12.24
CA PRO A 74 3.12 2.54 11.17
C PRO A 74 4.24 1.85 10.38
N ILE A 75 4.00 0.61 9.94
CA ILE A 75 5.04 -0.22 9.29
C ILE A 75 5.66 0.44 8.06
N HIS A 76 4.94 1.29 7.34
CA HIS A 76 5.48 1.99 6.18
C HIS A 76 6.61 2.96 6.54
N MET A 77 6.65 3.48 7.77
CA MET A 77 7.77 4.28 8.29
C MET A 77 9.04 3.43 8.48
N ILE A 78 8.88 2.12 8.65
CA ILE A 78 9.98 1.17 8.88
C ILE A 78 10.58 0.70 7.57
N TYR A 79 9.75 0.25 6.62
CA TYR A 79 10.26 -0.30 5.37
C TYR A 79 10.71 0.77 4.37
N SER A 80 10.20 1.99 4.45
CA SER A 80 10.68 3.12 3.64
C SER A 80 12.08 3.55 4.09
N PRO A 81 13.12 3.46 3.25
CA PRO A 81 14.48 3.84 3.65
C PRO A 81 14.59 5.30 4.10
N ALA A 82 13.86 6.21 3.47
CA ALA A 82 13.86 7.62 3.81
C ALA A 82 13.26 7.88 5.20
N HIS A 83 12.07 7.36 5.48
CA HIS A 83 11.41 7.52 6.78
C HIS A 83 12.17 6.77 7.89
N ARG A 84 12.65 5.54 7.62
CA ARG A 84 13.42 4.78 8.61
C ARG A 84 14.67 5.54 9.08
N ARG A 85 15.39 6.19 8.18
CA ARG A 85 16.56 7.00 8.54
C ARG A 85 16.24 8.13 9.52
N GLN A 86 15.04 8.67 9.46
CA GLN A 86 14.58 9.72 10.38
C GLN A 86 14.14 9.17 11.74
N SER A 87 13.30 8.13 11.73
CA SER A 87 12.65 7.60 12.94
C SER A 87 13.45 6.48 13.61
N TYR A 88 14.26 5.74 12.85
CA TYR A 88 15.00 4.54 13.25
C TYR A 88 16.44 4.52 12.70
N PRO A 89 17.25 5.59 12.93
CA PRO A 89 18.56 5.76 12.28
C PRO A 89 19.57 4.66 12.59
N HIS A 90 19.39 3.95 13.73
CA HIS A 90 20.29 2.87 14.18
C HIS A 90 19.78 1.47 13.81
N CYS A 91 18.67 1.36 13.07
CA CYS A 91 18.10 0.08 12.72
C CYS A 91 18.68 -0.40 11.39
N ALA A 92 19.54 -1.42 11.47
CA ALA A 92 20.12 -2.12 10.34
C ALA A 92 19.15 -3.19 9.78
N TRP A 93 19.60 -4.02 8.84
CA TRP A 93 18.76 -5.02 8.20
C TRP A 93 18.31 -6.16 9.13
N ASP A 94 19.09 -6.48 10.14
CA ASP A 94 18.71 -7.43 11.20
C ASP A 94 17.46 -6.98 11.96
N PHE A 95 17.32 -5.68 12.27
CA PHE A 95 16.09 -5.14 12.83
C PHE A 95 14.89 -5.38 11.91
N LEU A 96 15.04 -5.21 10.60
CA LEU A 96 13.97 -5.49 9.64
C LEU A 96 13.58 -6.96 9.62
N LEU A 97 14.54 -7.87 9.77
CA LEU A 97 14.26 -9.31 9.91
C LEU A 97 13.47 -9.60 11.19
N TYR A 98 13.78 -8.95 12.31
CA TYR A 98 12.99 -9.08 13.54
C TYR A 98 11.55 -8.58 13.34
N VAL A 99 11.38 -7.45 12.67
CA VAL A 99 10.04 -6.92 12.33
C VAL A 99 9.29 -7.91 11.47
N ALA A 100 9.88 -8.41 10.37
CA ALA A 100 9.28 -9.39 9.48
C ALA A 100 8.86 -10.67 10.22
N ARG A 101 9.74 -11.18 11.09
CA ARG A 101 9.47 -12.34 11.95
C ARG A 101 8.30 -12.09 12.90
N ASN A 102 8.22 -10.91 13.51
CA ASN A 102 7.17 -10.56 14.45
C ASN A 102 5.81 -10.32 13.74
N ILE A 103 5.82 -9.82 12.50
CA ILE A 103 4.63 -9.81 11.65
C ILE A 103 4.13 -11.25 11.43
N ALA A 104 5.02 -12.16 11.04
CA ALA A 104 4.64 -13.57 10.85
C ALA A 104 4.09 -14.20 12.15
N SER A 105 4.66 -13.86 13.31
CA SER A 105 4.15 -14.33 14.61
C SER A 105 2.75 -13.82 14.93
N SER A 106 2.44 -12.56 14.58
CA SER A 106 1.10 -12.02 14.80
C SER A 106 0.04 -12.76 13.96
N PHE A 107 0.34 -13.06 12.69
CA PHE A 107 -0.53 -13.90 11.85
C PHE A 107 -0.65 -15.32 12.38
N ALA A 108 0.47 -15.94 12.79
CA ALA A 108 0.45 -17.27 13.37
C ALA A 108 -0.48 -17.34 14.59
N THR A 109 -0.43 -16.33 15.46
CA THR A 109 -1.29 -16.25 16.64
C THR A 109 -2.77 -16.14 16.24
N VAL A 110 -3.13 -15.27 15.29
CA VAL A 110 -4.52 -15.12 14.82
C VAL A 110 -5.03 -16.42 14.19
N HIS A 111 -4.23 -17.08 13.36
CA HIS A 111 -4.59 -18.34 12.71
C HIS A 111 -4.71 -19.50 13.70
N GLU A 112 -3.85 -19.57 14.73
CA GLU A 112 -3.95 -20.59 15.81
C GLU A 112 -5.25 -20.49 16.60
N HIS A 113 -5.85 -19.29 16.67
CA HIS A 113 -7.17 -19.08 17.27
C HIS A 113 -8.32 -19.34 16.30
N GLY A 114 -8.04 -19.84 15.08
CA GLY A 114 -9.05 -20.14 14.06
C GLY A 114 -9.66 -18.90 13.41
N HIS A 115 -8.95 -17.77 13.44
CA HIS A 115 -9.39 -16.50 12.86
C HIS A 115 -8.53 -16.14 11.63
N VAL A 116 -9.01 -15.18 10.83
CA VAL A 116 -8.33 -14.66 9.64
C VAL A 116 -8.29 -13.14 9.73
N VAL A 117 -7.13 -12.54 9.45
CA VAL A 117 -6.98 -11.07 9.46
C VAL A 117 -7.86 -10.44 8.36
N GLY A 118 -7.81 -10.99 7.15
CA GLY A 118 -8.67 -10.60 6.01
C GLY A 118 -8.30 -9.27 5.38
N ASP A 119 -8.34 -8.16 6.14
CA ASP A 119 -7.94 -6.82 5.65
C ASP A 119 -6.47 -6.56 5.95
N VAL A 120 -5.60 -7.31 5.28
CA VAL A 120 -4.16 -7.07 5.38
C VAL A 120 -3.79 -5.80 4.64
N ASN A 121 -3.23 -4.84 5.35
CA ASN A 121 -2.72 -3.59 4.76
C ASN A 121 -1.67 -2.93 5.67
N GLN A 122 -0.88 -2.02 5.10
CA GLN A 122 0.22 -1.36 5.80
C GLN A 122 -0.19 -0.49 6.99
N ASN A 123 -1.44 -0.05 7.08
CA ASN A 123 -1.90 0.84 8.14
C ASN A 123 -2.30 0.05 9.40
N SER A 124 -2.51 -1.26 9.28
CA SER A 124 -2.95 -2.13 10.37
C SER A 124 -1.79 -2.68 11.23
N PHE A 125 -0.53 -2.32 10.92
CA PHE A 125 0.67 -2.84 11.62
C PHE A 125 1.46 -1.69 12.23
N MET A 126 1.57 -1.70 13.55
CA MET A 126 2.33 -0.74 14.34
C MET A 126 3.62 -1.38 14.88
N VAL A 127 4.77 -0.73 14.69
CA VAL A 127 6.10 -1.28 15.00
C VAL A 127 6.81 -0.41 16.04
N GLY A 128 7.31 -1.04 17.10
CA GLY A 128 8.11 -0.40 18.13
C GLY A 128 9.61 -0.37 17.81
N ARG A 129 10.37 0.44 18.53
CA ARG A 129 11.84 0.47 18.45
C ARG A 129 12.50 -0.84 18.91
N ASP A 130 11.77 -1.65 19.64
CA ASP A 130 12.13 -3.01 20.06
C ASP A 130 11.75 -4.09 19.04
N SER A 131 11.40 -3.69 17.81
CA SER A 131 10.89 -4.54 16.72
C SER A 131 9.56 -5.25 16.99
N LYS A 132 8.94 -5.05 18.14
CA LYS A 132 7.63 -5.63 18.42
C LYS A 132 6.57 -5.03 17.51
N VAL A 133 5.72 -5.90 17.01
CA VAL A 133 4.64 -5.56 16.10
C VAL A 133 3.30 -5.75 16.81
N VAL A 134 2.39 -4.82 16.60
CA VAL A 134 1.00 -4.93 17.06
C VAL A 134 0.07 -4.66 15.89
N LEU A 135 -0.86 -5.57 15.66
CA LEU A 135 -1.96 -5.39 14.73
C LEU A 135 -3.04 -4.53 15.38
N ILE A 136 -3.51 -3.55 14.65
CA ILE A 136 -4.66 -2.72 15.03
C ILE A 136 -5.86 -3.04 14.13
N ASP A 137 -7.03 -2.45 14.43
CA ASP A 137 -8.28 -2.64 13.68
C ASP A 137 -8.78 -4.10 13.64
N SER A 138 -8.56 -4.86 14.71
CA SER A 138 -8.97 -6.27 14.85
C SER A 138 -10.48 -6.50 14.74
N ASP A 139 -11.30 -5.48 14.92
CA ASP A 139 -12.74 -5.54 14.71
C ASP A 139 -13.15 -5.74 13.25
N SER A 140 -12.23 -5.57 12.29
CA SER A 140 -12.41 -5.94 10.88
C SER A 140 -12.15 -7.41 10.59
N PHE A 141 -11.39 -8.13 11.42
CA PHE A 141 -10.97 -9.52 11.16
C PHE A 141 -12.15 -10.46 10.90
N GLN A 142 -11.91 -11.53 10.16
CA GLN A 142 -12.87 -12.62 10.06
C GLN A 142 -12.75 -13.51 11.28
N ILE A 143 -13.82 -13.58 12.06
CA ILE A 143 -13.86 -14.28 13.36
C ILE A 143 -14.74 -15.51 13.27
N ASN A 144 -14.22 -16.65 13.66
CA ASN A 144 -14.99 -17.85 13.89
C ASN A 144 -15.43 -17.89 15.37
N ALA A 145 -16.69 -17.59 15.60
CA ALA A 145 -17.31 -17.60 16.93
C ALA A 145 -18.09 -18.90 17.12
N ASN A 146 -17.41 -19.97 17.58
CA ASN A 146 -18.02 -21.27 17.87
C ASN A 146 -18.81 -21.83 16.68
N GLY A 147 -18.28 -21.70 15.45
CA GLY A 147 -18.93 -22.16 14.22
C GLY A 147 -19.79 -21.10 13.52
N THR A 148 -20.04 -19.96 14.13
CA THR A 148 -20.62 -18.78 13.45
C THR A 148 -19.47 -17.94 12.88
N LEU A 149 -19.45 -17.79 11.57
CA LEU A 149 -18.41 -17.04 10.87
C LEU A 149 -18.85 -15.58 10.68
N HIS A 150 -18.10 -14.65 11.28
CA HIS A 150 -18.23 -13.22 11.05
C HIS A 150 -17.20 -12.78 10.02
N LEU A 151 -17.64 -12.47 8.82
CA LEU A 151 -16.77 -12.21 7.67
C LEU A 151 -16.01 -10.88 7.79
N CYS A 152 -14.85 -10.80 7.09
CA CYS A 152 -14.14 -9.57 6.81
C CYS A 152 -14.55 -9.07 5.42
N GLU A 153 -15.38 -8.04 5.36
CA GLU A 153 -15.98 -7.54 4.12
C GLU A 153 -15.22 -6.36 3.49
N VAL A 154 -14.03 -6.08 4.01
CA VAL A 154 -13.15 -4.99 3.56
C VAL A 154 -11.81 -5.54 3.08
N GLY A 155 -11.06 -4.74 2.33
CA GLY A 155 -9.72 -5.09 1.85
C GLY A 155 -9.15 -4.01 0.94
N VAL A 156 -7.82 -4.02 0.80
CA VAL A 156 -7.08 -3.08 -0.05
C VAL A 156 -6.58 -3.81 -1.29
N SER A 157 -6.83 -3.26 -2.47
CA SER A 157 -6.55 -3.93 -3.75
C SER A 157 -5.09 -4.39 -3.89
N HIS A 158 -4.13 -3.55 -3.49
CA HIS A 158 -2.70 -3.88 -3.58
C HIS A 158 -2.26 -5.01 -2.65
N PHE A 159 -3.03 -5.30 -1.60
CA PHE A 159 -2.79 -6.42 -0.68
C PHE A 159 -3.71 -7.62 -0.95
N THR A 160 -4.59 -7.50 -1.91
CA THR A 160 -5.51 -8.56 -2.32
C THR A 160 -4.77 -9.58 -3.21
N PRO A 161 -4.88 -10.89 -2.92
CA PRO A 161 -4.19 -11.90 -3.72
C PRO A 161 -4.76 -12.01 -5.15
N PRO A 162 -3.96 -12.53 -6.11
CA PRO A 162 -4.31 -12.60 -7.53
C PRO A 162 -5.69 -13.18 -7.82
N GLU A 163 -6.05 -14.27 -7.15
CA GLU A 163 -7.30 -15.00 -7.31
C GLU A 163 -8.54 -14.20 -6.87
N LEU A 164 -8.35 -13.14 -6.09
CA LEU A 164 -9.43 -12.28 -5.61
C LEU A 164 -9.49 -10.90 -6.31
N GLN A 165 -8.55 -10.60 -7.21
CA GLN A 165 -8.48 -9.30 -7.89
C GLN A 165 -9.69 -9.00 -8.78
N THR A 166 -10.42 -10.04 -9.21
CA THR A 166 -11.62 -9.89 -10.03
C THR A 166 -12.90 -9.66 -9.23
N LEU A 167 -12.85 -9.78 -7.89
CA LEU A 167 -14.00 -9.55 -7.04
C LEU A 167 -14.31 -8.05 -6.96
N SER A 168 -15.55 -7.70 -7.22
CA SER A 168 -16.06 -6.33 -7.10
C SER A 168 -16.35 -5.93 -5.65
N SER A 169 -16.53 -6.89 -4.75
CA SER A 169 -16.84 -6.71 -3.34
C SER A 169 -16.48 -7.96 -2.53
N PHE A 170 -16.13 -7.75 -1.26
CA PHE A 170 -15.91 -8.83 -0.30
C PHE A 170 -17.13 -9.14 0.56
N VAL A 171 -18.25 -8.47 0.34
CA VAL A 171 -19.51 -8.74 1.06
C VAL A 171 -19.95 -10.19 0.82
N GLY A 172 -20.12 -10.94 1.89
CA GLY A 172 -20.48 -12.36 1.84
C GLY A 172 -19.36 -13.31 1.41
N PHE A 173 -18.13 -12.83 1.21
CA PHE A 173 -16.99 -13.67 0.79
C PHE A 173 -16.19 -14.14 1.99
N GLU A 174 -16.02 -15.46 2.12
CA GLU A 174 -15.19 -16.08 3.15
C GLU A 174 -13.70 -16.01 2.76
N ARG A 175 -12.89 -15.37 3.62
CA ARG A 175 -11.42 -15.37 3.51
C ARG A 175 -10.85 -16.65 4.11
N THR A 176 -9.67 -17.04 3.66
CA THR A 176 -8.93 -18.19 4.19
C THR A 176 -7.56 -17.73 4.67
N GLU A 177 -6.92 -18.56 5.50
CA GLU A 177 -5.51 -18.32 5.88
C GLU A 177 -4.59 -18.22 4.66
N ASN A 178 -4.91 -18.92 3.55
CA ASN A 178 -4.10 -18.83 2.33
C ASN A 178 -4.18 -17.44 1.67
N HIS A 179 -5.30 -16.72 1.81
CA HIS A 179 -5.42 -15.33 1.38
C HIS A 179 -4.60 -14.40 2.28
N ASP A 180 -4.63 -14.60 3.59
CA ASP A 180 -3.78 -13.89 4.56
C ASP A 180 -2.29 -14.14 4.29
N ASN A 181 -1.91 -15.38 3.97
CA ASN A 181 -0.51 -15.74 3.69
C ASN A 181 0.07 -15.01 2.48
N PHE A 182 -0.77 -14.59 1.51
CA PHE A 182 -0.34 -13.68 0.45
C PHE A 182 0.01 -12.29 1.02
N GLY A 183 -0.90 -11.70 1.79
CA GLY A 183 -0.69 -10.39 2.41
C GLY A 183 0.49 -10.40 3.39
N LEU A 184 0.67 -11.48 4.16
CA LEU A 184 1.82 -11.69 5.03
C LEU A 184 3.13 -11.71 4.23
N ALA A 185 3.21 -12.51 3.16
CA ALA A 185 4.40 -12.57 2.31
C ALA A 185 4.71 -11.19 1.70
N LEU A 186 3.67 -10.44 1.30
CA LEU A 186 3.80 -9.09 0.77
C LEU A 186 4.37 -8.11 1.81
N LEU A 187 3.89 -8.15 3.06
CA LEU A 187 4.43 -7.33 4.14
C LEU A 187 5.89 -7.67 4.44
N ILE A 188 6.22 -8.96 4.51
CA ILE A 188 7.62 -9.41 4.69
C ILE A 188 8.49 -8.91 3.53
N PHE A 189 8.00 -8.99 2.30
CA PHE A 189 8.71 -8.50 1.13
C PHE A 189 8.94 -6.98 1.21
N HIS A 190 7.91 -6.20 1.52
CA HIS A 190 8.05 -4.75 1.74
C HIS A 190 9.12 -4.42 2.78
N VAL A 191 9.11 -5.11 3.92
CA VAL A 191 10.07 -4.87 5.00
C VAL A 191 11.50 -5.18 4.57
N LEU A 192 11.72 -6.32 3.91
CA LEU A 192 13.07 -6.78 3.55
C LEU A 192 13.62 -6.12 2.29
N PHE A 193 12.75 -5.63 1.39
CA PHE A 193 13.11 -5.05 0.09
C PHE A 193 12.85 -3.54 0.00
N GLY A 194 12.86 -2.84 1.14
CA GLY A 194 12.80 -1.38 1.20
C GLY A 194 11.52 -0.78 0.63
N GLY A 195 10.37 -1.42 0.91
CA GLY A 195 9.04 -0.96 0.49
C GLY A 195 8.68 -1.31 -0.97
N ARG A 196 9.50 -2.09 -1.66
CA ARG A 196 9.18 -2.54 -3.03
C ARG A 196 7.99 -3.49 -3.03
N HIS A 197 7.10 -3.31 -4.01
CA HIS A 197 6.03 -4.26 -4.24
C HIS A 197 6.52 -5.38 -5.19
N PRO A 198 6.27 -6.68 -4.90
CA PRO A 198 6.79 -7.79 -5.71
C PRO A 198 6.28 -7.78 -7.16
N TYR A 199 5.11 -7.20 -7.41
CA TYR A 199 4.53 -7.04 -8.75
C TYR A 199 4.81 -5.68 -9.39
N SER A 200 5.74 -4.90 -8.82
CA SER A 200 6.21 -3.63 -9.41
C SER A 200 7.61 -3.79 -9.97
N GLY A 201 7.79 -3.45 -11.25
CA GLY A 201 9.06 -3.67 -11.93
C GLY A 201 9.17 -2.91 -13.25
N VAL A 202 10.24 -3.20 -13.98
CA VAL A 202 10.40 -2.70 -15.35
C VAL A 202 9.64 -3.63 -16.30
N PRO A 203 8.70 -3.11 -17.11
CA PRO A 203 7.93 -3.91 -18.02
C PRO A 203 8.81 -4.50 -19.14
N LEU A 204 8.54 -5.76 -19.48
CA LEU A 204 9.16 -6.50 -20.58
C LEU A 204 8.17 -6.74 -21.73
N ILE A 205 6.87 -6.52 -21.47
CA ILE A 205 5.78 -6.62 -22.44
C ILE A 205 4.90 -5.36 -22.33
N SER A 206 4.17 -5.03 -23.37
CA SER A 206 3.47 -3.75 -23.53
C SER A 206 2.32 -3.53 -22.57
N ASP A 207 1.71 -4.59 -22.05
CA ASP A 207 0.56 -4.55 -21.14
C ASP A 207 0.93 -4.71 -19.66
N ALA A 208 2.22 -4.92 -19.34
CA ALA A 208 2.73 -4.98 -17.98
C ALA A 208 3.14 -3.60 -17.43
N GLY A 209 3.08 -3.42 -16.12
CA GLY A 209 3.51 -2.20 -15.44
C GLY A 209 2.53 -1.01 -15.56
N ASN A 210 1.36 -1.21 -16.16
CA ASN A 210 0.38 -0.14 -16.35
C ASN A 210 -0.55 0.06 -15.15
N ALA A 211 -0.91 -1.02 -14.47
CA ALA A 211 -1.74 -1.01 -13.28
C ALA A 211 -1.33 -2.18 -12.38
N LEU A 212 -1.06 -1.88 -11.12
CA LEU A 212 -0.54 -2.86 -10.16
C LEU A 212 -1.52 -4.01 -9.94
N GLU A 213 -2.82 -3.73 -9.85
CA GLU A 213 -3.88 -4.73 -9.70
C GLU A 213 -3.91 -5.72 -10.88
N THR A 214 -3.68 -5.20 -12.10
CA THR A 214 -3.59 -6.04 -13.30
C THR A 214 -2.35 -6.94 -13.24
N ASP A 215 -1.20 -6.40 -12.83
CA ASP A 215 0.02 -7.18 -12.69
C ASP A 215 -0.09 -8.25 -11.59
N ILE A 216 -0.78 -7.94 -10.49
CA ILE A 216 -1.12 -8.91 -9.44
C ILE A 216 -2.01 -10.01 -10.02
N ALA A 217 -3.13 -9.65 -10.66
CA ALA A 217 -4.11 -10.60 -11.22
C ALA A 217 -3.48 -11.59 -12.22
N HIS A 218 -2.45 -11.15 -12.95
CA HIS A 218 -1.72 -11.97 -13.93
C HIS A 218 -0.47 -12.64 -13.37
N PHE A 219 -0.25 -12.65 -12.06
CA PHE A 219 0.94 -13.25 -11.43
C PHE A 219 2.28 -12.74 -12.01
N ARG A 220 2.35 -11.44 -12.37
CA ARG A 220 3.54 -10.82 -12.95
C ARG A 220 4.58 -10.49 -11.87
N TYR A 221 4.99 -11.52 -11.11
CA TYR A 221 5.99 -11.38 -10.06
C TYR A 221 7.34 -11.00 -10.67
N ALA A 222 7.81 -9.77 -10.40
CA ALA A 222 9.01 -9.21 -11.02
C ALA A 222 10.30 -9.96 -10.67
N TYR A 223 10.34 -10.58 -9.48
CA TYR A 223 11.49 -11.35 -8.98
C TYR A 223 11.34 -12.86 -9.20
N ALA A 224 10.38 -13.28 -10.01
CA ALA A 224 10.22 -14.68 -10.35
C ALA A 224 11.43 -15.23 -11.12
N SER A 225 11.73 -16.51 -10.94
CA SER A 225 12.76 -17.18 -11.72
C SER A 225 12.48 -17.19 -13.23
N ASP A 226 11.17 -17.14 -13.60
CA ASP A 226 10.65 -17.05 -14.97
C ASP A 226 10.11 -15.66 -15.31
N ASN A 227 10.64 -14.61 -14.72
CA ASN A 227 10.16 -13.24 -14.83
C ASN A 227 10.09 -12.73 -16.29
N GLN A 228 10.95 -13.23 -17.18
CA GLN A 228 10.90 -12.94 -18.64
C GLN A 228 9.54 -13.34 -19.23
N ARG A 229 9.04 -14.52 -18.86
CA ARG A 229 7.72 -15.03 -19.30
C ARG A 229 6.58 -14.22 -18.66
N ARG A 230 6.77 -13.76 -17.42
CA ARG A 230 5.76 -13.02 -16.68
C ARG A 230 5.62 -11.55 -17.08
N GLY A 231 6.61 -11.03 -17.78
CA GLY A 231 6.55 -9.69 -18.39
C GLY A 231 7.00 -8.54 -17.50
N LEU A 232 7.54 -8.79 -16.31
CA LEU A 232 8.16 -7.80 -15.42
C LEU A 232 9.54 -8.30 -14.97
N LYS A 233 10.48 -7.39 -14.75
CA LYS A 233 11.76 -7.67 -14.08
C LYS A 233 12.00 -6.68 -12.94
N PRO A 234 12.85 -7.01 -11.95
CA PRO A 234 13.19 -6.11 -10.87
C PRO A 234 13.72 -4.76 -11.39
N PRO A 235 13.40 -3.65 -10.71
CA PRO A 235 13.97 -2.36 -11.05
C PRO A 235 15.50 -2.38 -10.94
N PRO A 236 16.22 -1.60 -11.77
CA PRO A 236 17.67 -1.44 -11.63
C PRO A 236 18.03 -0.97 -10.21
N ARG A 237 19.17 -1.44 -9.71
CA ARG A 237 19.69 -1.05 -8.40
C ARG A 237 18.73 -1.34 -7.22
N SER A 238 17.84 -2.33 -7.37
CA SER A 238 17.02 -2.87 -6.28
C SER A 238 17.76 -4.00 -5.55
N ILE A 239 17.34 -4.30 -4.33
CA ILE A 239 17.83 -5.44 -3.56
C ILE A 239 17.50 -6.72 -4.38
N PRO A 240 18.50 -7.56 -4.74
CA PRO A 240 18.23 -8.78 -5.49
C PRO A 240 17.62 -9.86 -4.58
N LEU A 241 16.74 -10.69 -5.12
CA LEU A 241 16.15 -11.80 -4.36
C LEU A 241 17.23 -12.80 -3.90
N SER A 242 18.28 -12.99 -4.70
CA SER A 242 19.45 -13.83 -4.39
C SER A 242 20.27 -13.36 -3.18
N MET A 243 19.92 -12.22 -2.57
CA MET A 243 20.45 -11.86 -1.26
C MET A 243 19.97 -12.81 -0.16
N LEU A 244 18.82 -13.43 -0.34
CA LEU A 244 18.23 -14.37 0.62
C LEU A 244 18.75 -15.79 0.40
N PRO A 245 18.75 -16.65 1.42
CA PRO A 245 18.96 -18.09 1.24
C PRO A 245 17.91 -18.72 0.32
N GLY A 246 18.29 -19.79 -0.40
CA GLY A 246 17.44 -20.39 -1.42
C GLY A 246 16.10 -20.92 -0.93
N ASP A 247 16.00 -21.34 0.32
CA ASP A 247 14.75 -21.74 0.97
C ASP A 247 13.79 -20.55 1.16
N VAL A 248 14.30 -19.39 1.58
CA VAL A 248 13.50 -18.15 1.72
C VAL A 248 13.12 -17.60 0.34
N GLU A 249 14.03 -17.68 -0.65
CA GLU A 249 13.68 -17.35 -2.03
C GLU A 249 12.53 -18.22 -2.55
N ALA A 250 12.59 -19.53 -2.31
CA ALA A 250 11.55 -20.48 -2.71
C ALA A 250 10.20 -20.16 -2.07
N MET A 251 10.19 -19.71 -0.81
CA MET A 251 8.96 -19.25 -0.13
C MET A 251 8.33 -18.05 -0.83
N PHE A 252 9.11 -17.06 -1.27
CA PHE A 252 8.59 -15.96 -2.04
C PHE A 252 8.09 -16.38 -3.43
N GLN A 253 8.82 -17.28 -4.11
CA GLN A 253 8.35 -17.87 -5.38
C GLN A 253 7.00 -18.56 -5.20
N GLN A 254 6.83 -19.37 -4.16
CA GLN A 254 5.57 -20.03 -3.84
C GLN A 254 4.47 -19.02 -3.50
N ALA A 255 4.77 -17.99 -2.71
CA ALA A 255 3.77 -17.02 -2.27
C ALA A 255 3.19 -16.18 -3.42
N PHE A 256 4.02 -15.81 -4.42
CA PHE A 256 3.68 -14.83 -5.45
C PHE A 256 3.45 -15.42 -6.86
N THR A 257 3.44 -16.74 -6.99
CA THR A 257 3.13 -17.41 -8.24
C THR A 257 1.86 -18.26 -8.13
N GLU A 258 1.42 -18.82 -9.24
CA GLU A 258 0.23 -19.70 -9.31
C GLU A 258 0.35 -20.91 -8.37
N SER A 259 1.58 -21.33 -8.03
CA SER A 259 1.81 -22.42 -7.10
C SER A 259 1.21 -22.15 -5.71
N GLY A 260 1.25 -20.90 -5.24
CA GLY A 260 0.67 -20.53 -3.95
C GLY A 260 -0.86 -20.66 -3.89
N VAL A 261 -1.53 -20.55 -5.03
CA VAL A 261 -2.97 -20.83 -5.12
C VAL A 261 -3.21 -22.34 -5.18
N ALA A 262 -2.43 -23.06 -5.97
CA ALA A 262 -2.63 -24.49 -6.23
C ALA A 262 -2.23 -25.39 -5.05
N THR A 263 -1.14 -25.06 -4.34
CA THR A 263 -0.55 -25.93 -3.30
C THR A 263 -0.54 -25.30 -1.91
N GLY A 264 -1.06 -24.07 -1.79
CA GLY A 264 -0.98 -23.25 -0.57
C GLY A 264 0.29 -22.40 -0.52
N ARG A 265 0.19 -21.22 0.05
CA ARG A 265 1.30 -20.31 0.33
C ARG A 265 2.00 -20.71 1.62
N PRO A 266 3.29 -20.35 1.80
CA PRO A 266 3.97 -20.60 3.07
C PRO A 266 3.16 -20.01 4.24
N THR A 267 2.92 -20.83 5.25
CA THR A 267 2.15 -20.45 6.43
C THR A 267 2.91 -19.44 7.28
N ALA A 268 2.20 -18.72 8.14
CA ALA A 268 2.81 -17.80 9.09
C ALA A 268 3.87 -18.49 9.97
N LYS A 269 3.61 -19.71 10.43
CA LYS A 269 4.59 -20.53 11.19
C LYS A 269 5.84 -20.88 10.38
N ALA A 270 5.66 -21.18 9.10
CA ALA A 270 6.79 -21.46 8.21
C ALA A 270 7.68 -20.21 8.05
N TRP A 271 7.07 -19.04 7.88
CA TRP A 271 7.80 -17.77 7.85
C TRP A 271 8.55 -17.49 9.16
N VAL A 272 7.92 -17.71 10.33
CA VAL A 272 8.59 -17.55 11.63
C VAL A 272 9.85 -18.41 11.69
N ALA A 273 9.73 -19.71 11.35
CA ALA A 273 10.86 -20.63 11.40
C ALA A 273 11.99 -20.25 10.42
N ALA A 274 11.66 -19.90 9.18
CA ALA A 274 12.64 -19.51 8.17
C ALA A 274 13.36 -18.20 8.54
N LEU A 275 12.63 -17.21 9.03
CA LEU A 275 13.22 -15.93 9.44
C LEU A 275 14.04 -16.04 10.72
N ASP A 276 13.66 -16.90 11.67
CA ASP A 276 14.46 -17.19 12.86
C ASP A 276 15.78 -17.89 12.49
N LEU A 277 15.76 -18.81 11.51
CA LEU A 277 16.98 -19.45 10.99
C LEU A 277 17.87 -18.43 10.27
N LEU A 278 17.31 -17.61 9.40
CA LEU A 278 18.04 -16.56 8.67
C LEU A 278 18.72 -15.57 9.63
N ARG A 279 18.04 -15.17 10.71
CA ARG A 279 18.61 -14.28 11.73
C ARG A 279 19.85 -14.85 12.41
N GLN A 280 19.93 -16.15 12.59
CA GLN A 280 21.11 -16.82 13.19
C GLN A 280 22.30 -16.89 12.21
N GLN A 281 22.05 -16.66 10.92
CA GLN A 281 23.02 -16.77 9.84
C GLN A 281 23.40 -15.39 9.27
N LEU A 282 23.45 -14.35 10.10
CA LEU A 282 23.86 -13.02 9.71
C LEU A 282 25.33 -12.74 10.04
N LYS A 283 25.94 -11.87 9.25
CA LYS A 283 27.27 -11.33 9.51
C LYS A 283 27.29 -9.80 9.33
N LYS A 284 28.22 -9.14 10.00
CA LYS A 284 28.47 -7.71 9.89
C LYS A 284 29.49 -7.41 8.78
N CYS A 285 29.31 -6.29 8.11
CA CYS A 285 30.29 -5.78 7.14
C CYS A 285 31.51 -5.19 7.84
N THR A 286 32.68 -5.32 7.22
CA THR A 286 33.92 -4.71 7.72
C THR A 286 34.04 -3.23 7.36
N VAL A 287 33.20 -2.72 6.42
CA VAL A 287 33.25 -1.33 5.93
C VAL A 287 32.29 -0.43 6.71
N SER A 288 31.10 -0.94 7.07
CA SER A 288 30.10 -0.16 7.81
C SER A 288 29.44 -1.02 8.89
N ALA A 289 29.34 -0.50 10.11
CA ALA A 289 28.70 -1.16 11.23
C ALA A 289 27.18 -1.34 11.02
N MET A 290 26.57 -0.53 10.15
CA MET A 290 25.15 -0.59 9.80
C MET A 290 24.82 -1.62 8.72
N HIS A 291 25.83 -2.24 8.10
CA HIS A 291 25.64 -3.26 7.10
C HIS A 291 25.65 -4.65 7.73
N VAL A 292 24.46 -5.21 7.88
CA VAL A 292 24.24 -6.59 8.33
C VAL A 292 23.60 -7.35 7.17
N TYR A 293 24.08 -8.57 6.88
CA TYR A 293 23.65 -9.34 5.73
C TYR A 293 23.85 -10.85 5.92
N PRO A 294 23.21 -11.71 5.11
CA PRO A 294 23.31 -13.16 5.24
C PRO A 294 24.75 -13.69 5.06
N ALA A 295 25.17 -14.60 5.93
CA ALA A 295 26.54 -15.09 5.99
C ALA A 295 26.98 -15.92 4.76
N HIS A 296 26.03 -16.48 3.99
CA HIS A 296 26.31 -17.24 2.77
C HIS A 296 26.83 -16.35 1.62
N LEU A 297 26.59 -15.04 1.64
CA LEU A 297 27.11 -14.12 0.64
C LEU A 297 28.59 -13.85 0.87
N THR A 298 29.38 -13.81 -0.19
CA THR A 298 30.82 -13.45 -0.12
C THR A 298 30.98 -11.97 0.18
N ASP A 299 30.28 -11.14 -0.58
CA ASP A 299 30.40 -9.69 -0.56
C ASP A 299 29.19 -9.02 0.10
N CYS A 300 29.40 -7.83 0.64
CA CYS A 300 28.34 -7.04 1.25
C CYS A 300 27.40 -6.46 0.18
N PRO A 301 26.13 -6.84 0.13
CA PRO A 301 25.19 -6.31 -0.86
C PRO A 301 24.90 -4.83 -0.65
N TRP A 302 24.99 -4.34 0.59
CA TRP A 302 24.77 -2.93 0.91
C TRP A 302 25.90 -2.04 0.37
N CYS A 303 27.17 -2.46 0.51
CA CYS A 303 28.29 -1.75 -0.12
C CYS A 303 28.17 -1.74 -1.65
N ALA A 304 27.67 -2.82 -2.24
CA ALA A 304 27.45 -2.88 -3.68
C ALA A 304 26.36 -1.90 -4.16
N LEU A 305 25.32 -1.69 -3.35
CA LEU A 305 24.26 -0.71 -3.62
C LEU A 305 24.72 0.72 -3.35
N ASP A 306 25.45 0.95 -2.27
CA ASP A 306 26.05 2.28 -1.94
C ASP A 306 26.96 2.77 -3.06
N ASN A 307 27.78 1.90 -3.63
CA ASN A 307 28.63 2.20 -4.79
C ASN A 307 27.83 2.58 -6.05
N GLN A 308 26.56 2.20 -6.11
CA GLN A 308 25.61 2.59 -7.16
C GLN A 308 24.77 3.82 -6.81
N GLY A 309 25.04 4.45 -5.65
CA GLY A 309 24.32 5.62 -5.14
C GLY A 309 22.98 5.30 -4.48
N VAL A 310 22.74 4.04 -4.10
CA VAL A 310 21.49 3.62 -3.41
C VAL A 310 21.82 3.23 -1.98
N ILE A 311 21.54 4.12 -1.05
CA ILE A 311 21.89 3.98 0.38
C ILE A 311 20.66 3.55 1.18
N TYR A 312 20.68 2.31 1.69
CA TYR A 312 19.64 1.78 2.56
C TYR A 312 19.90 2.03 4.05
N PHE A 313 21.17 1.97 4.48
CA PHE A 313 21.59 2.11 5.86
C PHE A 313 22.73 3.12 5.95
N ILE A 314 22.59 4.11 6.83
CA ILE A 314 23.60 5.14 7.04
C ILE A 314 24.32 4.87 8.35
N ASP A 315 25.63 4.81 8.32
CA ASP A 315 26.45 4.78 9.50
C ASP A 315 26.73 6.21 9.97
N LEU A 316 26.04 6.65 11.00
CA LEU A 316 26.23 7.98 11.58
C LEU A 316 27.42 8.03 12.55
N GLY A 317 28.08 6.89 12.82
CA GLY A 317 29.15 6.74 13.80
C GLY A 317 28.65 6.92 15.25
N GLU A 318 29.20 6.16 16.20
CA GLU A 318 28.78 6.24 17.60
C GLU A 318 29.00 7.63 18.21
N GLU A 319 30.01 8.37 17.73
CA GLU A 319 30.37 9.70 18.27
C GLU A 319 29.34 10.80 17.96
N VAL A 320 28.48 10.65 16.94
CA VAL A 320 27.46 11.65 16.63
C VAL A 320 26.29 11.59 17.62
N ILE A 321 26.19 10.51 18.39
CA ILE A 321 24.97 10.17 19.14
C ILE A 321 25.17 10.09 20.64
N THR A 322 26.40 9.87 21.10
CA THR A 322 26.71 9.62 22.53
C THR A 322 26.97 10.86 23.37
N THR A 323 27.13 12.04 22.78
CA THR A 323 27.26 13.28 23.53
C THR A 323 25.94 14.01 23.60
N SER A 324 25.34 13.97 24.77
CA SER A 324 24.23 14.81 25.26
C SER A 324 23.99 16.09 24.43
N GLY A 325 23.10 16.03 23.46
CA GLY A 325 22.52 17.22 22.82
C GLY A 325 23.40 18.08 21.93
N ASP A 326 24.70 17.88 21.90
CA ASP A 326 25.58 18.66 21.05
C ASP A 326 25.74 18.04 19.67
N PHE A 327 24.86 18.49 18.76
CA PHE A 327 24.98 18.27 17.33
C PHE A 327 26.34 18.88 16.84
N VAL A 328 27.28 18.02 16.49
CA VAL A 328 28.60 18.50 15.98
C VAL A 328 28.44 18.88 14.50
N LEU A 329 27.92 20.09 14.27
CA LEU A 329 27.69 20.69 12.96
C LEU A 329 28.91 20.54 12.03
N ALA A 330 30.14 20.71 12.56
CA ALA A 330 31.35 20.61 11.78
C ALA A 330 31.58 19.21 11.17
N LYS A 331 31.21 18.13 11.88
CA LYS A 331 31.35 16.75 11.40
C LYS A 331 30.29 16.41 10.34
N VAL A 332 29.04 16.80 10.58
CA VAL A 332 27.96 16.66 9.61
C VAL A 332 28.24 17.51 8.37
N TRP A 333 28.76 18.71 8.55
CA TRP A 333 29.15 19.59 7.45
C TRP A 333 30.32 19.02 6.62
N ALA A 334 31.31 18.42 7.27
CA ALA A 334 32.38 17.70 6.57
C ALA A 334 31.88 16.53 5.76
N MET A 335 30.90 15.77 6.27
CA MET A 335 30.25 14.68 5.52
C MET A 335 29.42 15.21 4.33
N VAL A 336 28.70 16.31 4.51
CA VAL A 336 27.96 16.98 3.42
C VAL A 336 28.92 17.49 2.34
N MET A 337 30.04 18.09 2.73
CA MET A 337 31.05 18.58 1.80
C MET A 337 31.86 17.47 1.12
N ALA A 338 32.00 16.32 1.76
CA ALA A 338 32.62 15.13 1.19
C ALA A 338 31.64 14.33 0.26
N SER A 339 30.34 14.60 0.37
CA SER A 339 29.37 14.01 -0.53
C SER A 339 29.55 14.60 -1.93
N VAL A 340 29.87 13.74 -2.88
CA VAL A 340 29.86 14.13 -4.31
C VAL A 340 28.42 14.54 -4.64
N ALA A 341 28.22 15.78 -5.07
CA ALA A 341 26.92 16.24 -5.50
C ALA A 341 26.39 15.25 -6.55
N PRO A 342 25.19 14.69 -6.38
CA PRO A 342 24.61 13.88 -7.43
C PRO A 342 24.59 14.71 -8.71
N PRO A 343 24.82 14.08 -9.90
CA PRO A 343 24.73 14.80 -11.16
C PRO A 343 23.40 15.56 -11.16
N ALA A 344 23.47 16.84 -11.56
CA ALA A 344 22.30 17.71 -11.54
C ALA A 344 21.09 16.96 -12.11
N LEU A 345 20.07 16.75 -11.27
CA LEU A 345 18.86 16.09 -11.70
C LEU A 345 18.32 16.92 -12.85
N GLN A 346 18.44 16.41 -14.06
CA GLN A 346 17.69 16.98 -15.18
C GLN A 346 16.25 16.58 -14.93
N LEU A 347 15.53 17.43 -14.20
CA LEU A 347 14.09 17.27 -14.06
C LEU A 347 13.50 17.23 -15.46
N PRO A 348 12.80 16.17 -15.84
CA PRO A 348 12.12 16.15 -17.11
C PRO A 348 11.17 17.36 -17.14
N LEU A 349 11.25 18.12 -18.23
CA LEU A 349 10.40 19.29 -18.40
C LEU A 349 8.93 18.88 -18.28
N PRO A 350 8.08 19.70 -17.65
CA PRO A 350 6.64 19.43 -17.52
C PRO A 350 5.98 19.04 -18.85
N ASP A 351 6.50 19.53 -19.97
CA ASP A 351 6.02 19.22 -21.32
C ASP A 351 6.24 17.74 -21.72
N HIS A 352 7.18 17.02 -21.11
CA HIS A 352 7.38 15.58 -21.35
C HIS A 352 6.26 14.71 -20.74
N PHE A 353 5.50 15.25 -19.80
CA PHE A 353 4.38 14.56 -19.15
C PHE A 353 3.01 15.02 -19.71
N GLN A 354 3.01 15.88 -20.72
CA GLN A 354 1.76 16.21 -21.38
C GLN A 354 1.28 14.98 -22.16
N PRO A 355 0.05 14.53 -21.96
CA PRO A 355 -0.52 13.48 -22.77
C PRO A 355 -0.41 13.92 -24.23
N THR A 356 0.28 13.12 -25.04
CA THR A 356 0.40 13.36 -26.48
C THR A 356 -0.99 13.63 -27.02
N GLY A 357 -1.22 14.86 -27.46
CA GLY A 357 -2.52 15.33 -27.89
C GLY A 357 -3.01 14.55 -29.11
N ARG A 358 -3.64 13.39 -28.85
CA ARG A 358 -4.47 12.77 -29.89
C ARG A 358 -5.57 13.76 -30.22
N PRO A 359 -5.77 14.11 -31.49
CA PRO A 359 -6.89 14.94 -31.89
C PRO A 359 -8.17 14.31 -31.34
N LEU A 360 -9.05 15.15 -30.77
CA LEU A 360 -10.36 14.71 -30.36
C LEU A 360 -11.06 14.03 -31.53
N PRO A 361 -11.72 12.87 -31.33
CA PRO A 361 -12.58 12.30 -32.38
C PRO A 361 -13.54 13.38 -32.91
N LEU A 362 -13.82 13.36 -34.20
CA LEU A 362 -14.65 14.37 -34.90
C LEU A 362 -16.00 14.69 -34.23
N GLY A 363 -16.47 13.87 -33.28
CA GLY A 363 -17.66 14.10 -32.47
C GLY A 363 -17.42 14.77 -31.09
N LEU A 364 -16.15 15.05 -30.72
CA LEU A 364 -15.77 15.56 -29.40
C LEU A 364 -15.02 16.89 -29.58
N LEU A 365 -15.72 17.93 -29.97
CA LEU A 365 -15.16 19.27 -30.10
C LEU A 365 -14.81 19.84 -28.72
N ARG A 366 -13.70 20.57 -28.64
CA ARG A 366 -13.38 21.36 -27.44
C ARG A 366 -14.51 22.33 -27.15
N ARG A 367 -14.81 22.57 -25.88
CA ARG A 367 -15.87 23.48 -25.43
C ARG A 367 -15.81 24.85 -26.13
N GLU A 368 -14.61 25.31 -26.40
CA GLU A 368 -14.36 26.59 -27.11
C GLU A 368 -14.90 26.57 -28.55
N TYR A 369 -14.71 25.45 -29.27
CA TYR A 369 -15.24 25.30 -30.64
C TYR A 369 -16.76 25.10 -30.63
N ILE A 370 -17.31 24.48 -29.61
CA ILE A 370 -18.77 24.33 -29.45
C ILE A 370 -19.40 25.72 -29.27
N ILE A 371 -18.79 26.56 -28.43
CA ILE A 371 -19.25 27.95 -28.22
C ILE A 371 -19.13 28.76 -29.50
N LEU A 372 -18.03 28.64 -30.25
CA LEU A 372 -17.83 29.33 -31.54
C LEU A 372 -18.87 28.90 -32.58
N ILE A 373 -19.19 27.61 -32.66
CA ILE A 373 -20.21 27.07 -33.56
C ILE A 373 -21.60 27.62 -33.17
N GLU A 374 -21.91 27.68 -31.86
CA GLU A 374 -23.17 28.24 -31.35
C GLU A 374 -23.31 29.72 -31.72
N ILE A 375 -22.25 30.52 -31.54
CA ILE A 375 -22.22 31.94 -31.94
C ILE A 375 -22.44 32.08 -33.45
N ALA A 376 -21.77 31.24 -34.25
CA ALA A 376 -21.90 31.29 -35.71
C ALA A 376 -23.31 30.91 -36.18
N LEU A 377 -23.91 29.88 -35.57
CA LEU A 377 -25.28 29.43 -35.89
C LEU A 377 -26.32 30.45 -35.44
N SER A 378 -26.10 31.11 -34.30
CA SER A 378 -26.94 32.19 -33.80
C SER A 378 -26.86 33.43 -34.73
N ALA A 379 -25.67 33.81 -35.20
CA ALA A 379 -25.47 34.88 -36.17
C ALA A 379 -26.14 34.58 -37.51
N LEU A 380 -26.04 33.33 -37.97
CA LEU A 380 -26.72 32.87 -39.20
C LEU A 380 -28.23 32.92 -39.05
N SER A 381 -28.77 32.53 -37.88
CA SER A 381 -30.20 32.63 -37.60
C SER A 381 -30.71 34.07 -37.62
N LEU A 382 -29.93 35.02 -37.06
CA LEU A 382 -30.25 36.43 -37.10
C LEU A 382 -30.19 37.01 -38.52
N LEU A 383 -29.22 36.58 -39.32
CA LEU A 383 -29.11 36.98 -40.73
C LEU A 383 -30.30 36.49 -41.55
N LEU A 384 -30.71 35.21 -41.35
CA LEU A 384 -31.90 34.65 -42.01
C LEU A 384 -33.19 35.35 -41.59
N CYS A 385 -33.28 35.83 -40.33
CA CYS A 385 -34.37 36.66 -39.87
C CYS A 385 -34.43 38.01 -40.62
N GLY A 386 -33.28 38.63 -40.81
CA GLY A 386 -33.16 39.88 -41.60
C GLY A 386 -33.53 39.74 -43.09
N LEU A 387 -33.40 38.52 -43.64
CA LEU A 387 -33.71 38.19 -45.04
C LEU A 387 -35.18 37.76 -45.25
N GLN A 388 -36.08 37.96 -44.26
CA GLN A 388 -37.50 37.58 -44.29
C GLN A 388 -37.77 36.10 -44.61
N ALA A 389 -36.89 35.18 -44.16
CA ALA A 389 -37.11 33.76 -44.23
C ALA A 389 -38.31 33.32 -43.35
N GLU A 390 -39.01 32.21 -43.75
CA GLU A 390 -40.17 31.72 -42.99
C GLU A 390 -39.80 31.45 -41.51
N PRO A 391 -40.62 31.87 -40.52
CA PRO A 391 -40.35 31.84 -39.08
C PRO A 391 -39.97 30.45 -38.55
N ARG A 392 -40.45 29.40 -39.19
CA ARG A 392 -40.18 28.00 -38.81
C ARG A 392 -38.70 27.61 -38.95
N TYR A 393 -37.96 28.19 -39.89
CA TYR A 393 -36.54 27.90 -40.09
C TYR A 393 -35.65 28.71 -39.11
N ILE A 394 -36.12 29.90 -38.68
CA ILE A 394 -35.41 30.76 -37.75
C ILE A 394 -35.30 30.15 -36.37
N ILE A 395 -36.34 29.40 -35.91
CA ILE A 395 -36.38 28.74 -34.63
C ILE A 395 -35.73 27.35 -34.69
N LEU A 396 -35.80 26.65 -35.83
CA LEU A 396 -35.33 25.27 -35.96
C LEU A 396 -33.80 25.17 -35.80
N VAL A 397 -33.03 26.11 -36.32
CA VAL A 397 -31.56 26.09 -36.28
C VAL A 397 -31.01 26.15 -34.83
N PRO A 398 -31.39 27.15 -34.00
CA PRO A 398 -30.92 27.21 -32.62
C PRO A 398 -31.42 26.01 -31.77
N VAL A 399 -32.61 25.50 -32.01
CA VAL A 399 -33.14 24.35 -31.27
C VAL A 399 -32.34 23.07 -31.62
N LEU A 400 -32.09 22.83 -32.89
CA LEU A 400 -31.29 21.68 -33.32
C LEU A 400 -29.83 21.76 -32.84
N SER A 401 -29.24 22.98 -32.86
CA SER A 401 -27.90 23.20 -32.34
C SER A 401 -27.83 22.97 -30.84
N ALA A 402 -28.80 23.46 -30.07
CA ALA A 402 -28.87 23.22 -28.63
C ALA A 402 -29.03 21.74 -28.29
N ILE A 403 -29.88 21.00 -29.00
CA ILE A 403 -30.04 19.55 -28.84
C ILE A 403 -28.73 18.80 -29.13
N TRP A 404 -28.05 19.20 -30.23
CA TRP A 404 -26.77 18.57 -30.61
C TRP A 404 -25.66 18.86 -29.57
N ILE A 405 -25.56 20.07 -29.05
CA ILE A 405 -24.60 20.47 -28.03
C ILE A 405 -24.87 19.71 -26.72
N ILE A 406 -26.11 19.68 -26.26
CA ILE A 406 -26.50 18.96 -25.04
C ILE A 406 -26.20 17.44 -25.22
N GLY A 407 -26.56 16.88 -26.36
CA GLY A 407 -26.29 15.48 -26.70
C GLY A 407 -24.81 15.14 -26.71
N SER A 408 -23.98 16.03 -27.27
CA SER A 408 -22.51 15.87 -27.33
C SER A 408 -21.89 15.96 -25.92
N LEU A 409 -22.27 16.95 -25.12
CA LEU A 409 -21.75 17.16 -23.76
C LEU A 409 -22.21 16.08 -22.77
N THR A 410 -23.36 15.48 -23.01
CA THR A 410 -23.92 14.43 -22.14
C THR A 410 -23.60 13.01 -22.62
N SER A 411 -23.00 12.87 -23.80
CA SER A 411 -22.70 11.55 -24.36
C SER A 411 -21.77 10.74 -23.44
N LYS A 412 -22.00 9.44 -23.33
CA LYS A 412 -21.13 8.52 -22.56
C LYS A 412 -19.68 8.57 -23.05
N ALA A 413 -19.51 8.70 -24.37
CA ALA A 413 -18.18 8.79 -25.01
C ALA A 413 -17.42 10.05 -24.57
N TYR A 414 -18.07 11.21 -24.52
CA TYR A 414 -17.45 12.46 -24.05
C TYR A 414 -17.06 12.36 -22.57
N LYS A 415 -17.95 11.85 -21.72
CA LYS A 415 -17.65 11.67 -20.29
C LYS A 415 -16.50 10.68 -20.07
N ALA A 416 -16.47 9.58 -20.82
CA ALA A 416 -15.39 8.59 -20.75
C ALA A 416 -14.04 9.20 -21.16
N GLU A 417 -13.99 9.95 -22.26
CA GLU A 417 -12.76 10.61 -22.74
C GLU A 417 -12.24 11.67 -21.75
N ILE A 418 -13.13 12.50 -21.18
CA ILE A 418 -12.75 13.48 -20.13
C ILE A 418 -12.23 12.77 -18.88
N GLN A 419 -12.87 11.68 -18.47
CA GLN A 419 -12.42 10.88 -17.33
C GLN A 419 -11.03 10.30 -17.59
N GLN A 420 -10.81 9.69 -18.75
CA GLN A 420 -9.53 9.11 -19.14
C GLN A 420 -8.40 10.17 -19.18
N ARG A 421 -8.68 11.36 -19.73
CA ARG A 421 -7.71 12.48 -19.74
C ARG A 421 -7.39 12.98 -18.34
N ARG A 422 -8.40 13.07 -17.47
CA ARG A 422 -8.21 13.47 -16.06
C ARG A 422 -7.36 12.46 -15.31
N GLU A 423 -7.59 11.18 -15.53
CA GLU A 423 -6.79 10.11 -14.93
C GLU A 423 -5.35 10.09 -15.45
N ALA A 424 -5.15 10.31 -16.75
CA ALA A 424 -3.81 10.45 -17.35
C ALA A 424 -3.05 11.65 -16.79
N PHE A 425 -3.74 12.80 -16.62
CA PHE A 425 -3.16 14.00 -16.00
C PHE A 425 -2.80 13.77 -14.53
N ASN A 426 -3.67 13.15 -13.77
CA ASN A 426 -3.42 12.86 -12.36
C ASN A 426 -2.25 11.88 -12.19
N ARG A 427 -2.14 10.86 -13.04
CA ARG A 427 -0.98 9.95 -13.06
C ARG A 427 0.31 10.70 -13.36
N ALA A 428 0.35 11.47 -14.43
CA ALA A 428 1.52 12.26 -14.79
C ALA A 428 1.92 13.25 -13.69
N LYS A 429 0.94 13.85 -12.99
CA LYS A 429 1.19 14.71 -11.84
C LYS A 429 1.76 13.93 -10.66
N MET A 430 1.22 12.77 -10.35
CA MET A 430 1.75 11.91 -9.27
C MET A 430 3.18 11.45 -9.57
N ASP A 431 3.46 11.08 -10.83
CA ASP A 431 4.81 10.69 -11.26
C ASP A 431 5.79 11.86 -11.13
N TYR A 432 5.37 13.06 -11.51
CA TYR A 432 6.15 14.28 -11.33
C TYR A 432 6.41 14.61 -9.85
N ASP A 433 5.36 14.61 -9.02
CA ASP A 433 5.46 14.88 -7.59
C ASP A 433 6.36 13.85 -6.88
N HIS A 434 6.34 12.59 -7.35
CA HIS A 434 7.19 11.50 -6.83
C HIS A 434 8.67 11.64 -7.27
N LEU A 435 8.94 12.32 -8.38
CA LEU A 435 10.30 12.57 -8.86
C LEU A 435 10.92 13.83 -8.21
N VAL A 436 10.08 14.75 -7.74
CA VAL A 436 10.50 16.02 -7.13
C VAL A 436 10.60 15.92 -5.60
N SER A 437 9.90 14.96 -4.98
CA SER A 437 9.97 14.64 -3.54
C SER A 437 11.13 13.70 -3.23
#